data_98f69f867335212a8492661fc060c606
#
_entry.id   98f69f867335212a8492661fc060c606
#
_cell.length_a   1.000
_cell.length_b   1.000
_cell.length_c   1.000
_cell.angle_alpha   90.00
_cell.angle_beta   90.00
_cell.angle_gamma   90.00
#
_symmetry.space_group_name_H-M   'P 1'
#
loop_
_entity.id
_entity.type
_entity.pdbx_description
1 polymer ?
#
loop_
_entity_poly.entity_id
_entity_poly.type
_entity_poly.pdbx_seq_one_letter_code
_entity_poly.pdbx_strand_id
1 'polypeptide(L)'
;MLNGEQQAAFDSLCTLLGREGGSAALLHGVTASGKTQVYIRLIEEVLTHGKTAMLLVPEIALTAQLVDRLRQVFGERVIAYHSKLTDRKRTELYLRLRDSAGGELVIGARSAIFLPLRRLELVVVDEEHDPSYKQTDPAPRYQARDCAVLMTRLLGCRTLLGSATPSLESYLNAATGKYGSVVLAERYGPSRMPQILVSDTIRAVKRGERHAHFNKLLLDRMEETLGGGGQAMLFQNRRGFAPYVECRECGWTARCPDCNVTLTLHKGSGRMVCHYCGHTEPVPAKCPHCRVTEPVPMGFGTEKVEEEIARVFPEARVARLDRDSVTSERAFRQIVEAFARGDDDILVGTQMITKGFDFGGVELVGVLNADNLLNNPDFRSAERAFQLLMQVAGRAGRRENPGTVVIQTAEPGHPVLQQVIAGDYEAMARQQLAERKAFFYPPYARLLNLLLRHRDPVTLRRAANALAAALRERFGRRVLGPTAPPVDRVRGEYLATLLLKVEAGASLARAREAVRGILDRVVKSPECKGVTILCDVDPQ
;
A
#
# COMPACT_ATOMS: atom_id res chain seq x y z
N MET A 1 7.68 17.92 -24.14
CA MET A 1 6.36 18.09 -24.78
C MET A 1 5.51 16.88 -24.44
N LEU A 2 4.20 17.06 -24.34
CA LEU A 2 3.25 15.96 -24.19
C LEU A 2 3.07 15.26 -25.53
N ASN A 3 2.83 13.93 -25.51
CA ASN A 3 2.35 13.22 -26.70
C ASN A 3 0.85 13.48 -26.89
N GLY A 4 0.24 12.93 -27.96
CA GLY A 4 -1.17 13.18 -28.28
C GLY A 4 -2.13 12.72 -27.18
N GLU A 5 -1.93 11.53 -26.59
CA GLU A 5 -2.77 11.02 -25.49
C GLU A 5 -2.61 11.86 -24.22
N GLN A 6 -1.38 12.22 -23.86
CA GLN A 6 -1.12 13.07 -22.71
C GLN A 6 -1.69 14.48 -22.89
N GLN A 7 -1.67 15.03 -24.10
CA GLN A 7 -2.27 16.33 -24.39
C GLN A 7 -3.81 16.26 -24.24
N ALA A 8 -4.43 15.24 -24.81
CA ALA A 8 -5.87 15.02 -24.66
C ALA A 8 -6.28 14.84 -23.18
N ALA A 9 -5.46 14.12 -22.41
CA ALA A 9 -5.66 13.96 -20.98
C ALA A 9 -5.52 15.29 -20.23
N PHE A 10 -4.51 16.10 -20.55
CA PHE A 10 -4.32 17.44 -19.98
C PHE A 10 -5.55 18.34 -20.27
N ASP A 11 -6.01 18.42 -21.51
CA ASP A 11 -7.15 19.24 -21.91
C ASP A 11 -8.45 18.80 -21.20
N SER A 12 -8.64 17.49 -21.10
CA SER A 12 -9.77 16.90 -20.36
C SER A 12 -9.71 17.24 -18.87
N LEU A 13 -8.51 17.16 -18.26
CA LEU A 13 -8.32 17.52 -16.84
C LEU A 13 -8.56 19.01 -16.61
N CYS A 14 -8.09 19.90 -17.49
CA CYS A 14 -8.36 21.33 -17.40
C CYS A 14 -9.88 21.60 -17.40
N THR A 15 -10.62 20.93 -18.27
CA THR A 15 -12.09 21.04 -18.32
C THR A 15 -12.78 20.50 -17.06
N LEU A 16 -12.38 19.30 -16.60
CA LEU A 16 -12.98 18.65 -15.42
C LEU A 16 -12.66 19.39 -14.12
N LEU A 17 -11.42 19.86 -13.99
CA LEU A 17 -10.94 20.57 -12.81
C LEU A 17 -11.32 22.06 -12.81
N GLY A 18 -11.65 22.64 -13.96
CA GLY A 18 -12.06 24.04 -14.10
C GLY A 18 -13.48 24.38 -13.63
N ARG A 19 -14.23 23.40 -13.10
CA ARG A 19 -15.61 23.63 -12.60
C ARG A 19 -15.60 24.49 -11.35
N GLU A 20 -16.55 25.42 -11.25
CA GLU A 20 -16.70 26.29 -10.08
C GLU A 20 -16.95 25.48 -8.79
N GLY A 21 -16.39 25.99 -7.67
CA GLY A 21 -16.57 25.40 -6.34
C GLY A 21 -15.57 24.32 -5.97
N GLY A 22 -14.51 24.13 -6.76
CA GLY A 22 -13.46 23.14 -6.55
C GLY A 22 -13.90 21.74 -7.04
N SER A 23 -12.98 21.00 -7.61
CA SER A 23 -13.24 19.68 -8.18
C SER A 23 -12.10 18.70 -7.91
N ALA A 24 -12.45 17.42 -7.86
CA ALA A 24 -11.49 16.32 -7.77
C ALA A 24 -11.58 15.45 -9.01
N ALA A 25 -10.43 15.01 -9.53
CA ALA A 25 -10.35 14.09 -10.66
C ALA A 25 -9.38 12.95 -10.37
N LEU A 26 -9.62 11.79 -10.97
CA LEU A 26 -8.73 10.64 -10.99
C LEU A 26 -8.07 10.55 -12.37
N LEU A 27 -6.73 10.57 -12.39
CA LEU A 27 -5.93 10.21 -13.56
C LEU A 27 -5.46 8.76 -13.40
N HIS A 28 -6.17 7.85 -14.04
CA HIS A 28 -5.83 6.43 -14.08
C HIS A 28 -4.93 6.19 -15.29
N GLY A 29 -3.63 6.08 -15.06
CA GLY A 29 -2.67 5.87 -16.16
C GLY A 29 -1.80 4.66 -15.90
N VAL A 30 -1.66 3.79 -16.90
CA VAL A 30 -0.79 2.60 -16.79
C VAL A 30 0.62 2.96 -16.33
N THR A 31 1.36 1.99 -15.80
CA THR A 31 2.78 2.22 -15.42
C THR A 31 3.56 2.72 -16.63
N ALA A 32 4.40 3.75 -16.43
CA ALA A 32 5.15 4.42 -17.48
C ALA A 32 4.31 5.15 -18.57
N SER A 33 3.05 5.49 -18.30
CA SER A 33 2.22 6.33 -19.22
C SER A 33 2.64 7.80 -19.25
N GLY A 34 3.57 8.22 -18.38
CA GLY A 34 4.00 9.60 -18.28
C GLY A 34 3.08 10.53 -17.50
N LYS A 35 2.31 10.01 -16.55
CA LYS A 35 1.48 10.82 -15.61
C LYS A 35 2.20 12.05 -15.07
N THR A 36 3.48 11.89 -14.71
CA THR A 36 4.31 12.98 -14.18
C THR A 36 4.44 14.15 -15.16
N GLN A 37 4.45 13.91 -16.48
CA GLN A 37 4.49 15.00 -17.46
C GLN A 37 3.19 15.78 -17.47
N VAL A 38 2.06 15.12 -17.34
CA VAL A 38 0.75 15.76 -17.20
C VAL A 38 0.69 16.60 -15.93
N TYR A 39 1.20 16.07 -14.80
CA TYR A 39 1.31 16.86 -13.55
C TYR A 39 2.16 18.10 -13.73
N ILE A 40 3.36 17.98 -14.33
CA ILE A 40 4.26 19.10 -14.58
C ILE A 40 3.54 20.18 -15.39
N ARG A 41 2.80 19.81 -16.42
CA ARG A 41 2.08 20.76 -17.26
C ARG A 41 0.94 21.48 -16.52
N LEU A 42 0.16 20.75 -15.70
CA LEU A 42 -0.89 21.35 -14.85
C LEU A 42 -0.29 22.29 -13.78
N ILE A 43 0.83 21.91 -13.17
CA ILE A 43 1.54 22.73 -12.20
C ILE A 43 2.09 23.99 -12.87
N GLU A 44 2.66 23.88 -14.07
CA GLU A 44 3.16 25.02 -14.85
C GLU A 44 2.06 26.05 -15.12
N GLU A 45 0.87 25.60 -15.55
CA GLU A 45 -0.30 26.46 -15.74
C GLU A 45 -0.65 27.23 -14.46
N VAL A 46 -0.70 26.54 -13.32
CA VAL A 46 -1.03 27.15 -12.02
C VAL A 46 0.01 28.20 -11.61
N LEU A 47 1.30 27.87 -11.76
CA LEU A 47 2.41 28.76 -11.37
C LEU A 47 2.53 29.99 -12.28
N THR A 48 2.16 29.89 -13.57
CA THR A 48 2.16 31.04 -14.49
C THR A 48 1.10 32.09 -14.12
N HIS A 49 0.03 31.66 -13.45
CA HIS A 49 -1.00 32.56 -12.92
C HIS A 49 -0.69 33.08 -11.50
N GLY A 50 0.54 32.89 -10.99
CA GLY A 50 0.95 33.31 -9.65
C GLY A 50 0.22 32.58 -8.54
N LYS A 51 -0.32 31.39 -8.81
CA LYS A 51 -0.98 30.52 -7.84
C LYS A 51 -0.02 29.44 -7.34
N THR A 52 -0.35 28.81 -6.23
CA THR A 52 0.46 27.78 -5.57
C THR A 52 -0.06 26.39 -5.92
N ALA A 53 0.87 25.47 -6.17
CA ALA A 53 0.58 24.05 -6.35
C ALA A 53 1.23 23.19 -5.26
N MET A 54 0.59 22.10 -4.89
CA MET A 54 1.13 21.06 -4.01
C MET A 54 1.21 19.75 -4.75
N LEU A 55 2.36 19.07 -4.67
CA LEU A 55 2.55 17.70 -5.14
C LEU A 55 2.85 16.79 -3.95
N LEU A 56 1.89 15.95 -3.60
CA LEU A 56 2.07 14.91 -2.59
C LEU A 56 2.59 13.63 -3.27
N VAL A 57 3.65 13.07 -2.70
CA VAL A 57 4.24 11.80 -3.13
C VAL A 57 4.44 10.88 -1.93
N PRO A 58 4.44 9.54 -2.10
CA PRO A 58 4.84 8.63 -1.03
C PRO A 58 6.22 8.97 -0.48
N GLU A 59 6.44 8.83 0.83
CA GLU A 59 7.68 9.26 1.49
C GLU A 59 8.94 8.65 0.85
N ILE A 60 8.86 7.38 0.41
CA ILE A 60 9.95 6.68 -0.27
C ILE A 60 10.19 7.22 -1.69
N ALA A 61 9.15 7.74 -2.35
CA ALA A 61 9.24 8.31 -3.69
C ALA A 61 9.76 9.76 -3.70
N LEU A 62 9.80 10.43 -2.54
CA LEU A 62 10.35 11.77 -2.40
C LEU A 62 11.89 11.70 -2.41
N THR A 63 12.44 11.41 -3.57
CA THR A 63 13.89 11.30 -3.79
C THR A 63 14.49 12.63 -4.22
N ALA A 64 15.80 12.80 -4.00
CA ALA A 64 16.53 13.95 -4.52
C ALA A 64 16.36 14.09 -6.04
N GLN A 65 16.39 12.96 -6.76
CA GLN A 65 16.18 12.89 -8.20
C GLN A 65 14.86 13.54 -8.66
N LEU A 66 13.75 13.26 -7.96
CA LEU A 66 12.46 13.86 -8.29
C LEU A 66 12.46 15.36 -8.03
N VAL A 67 13.02 15.77 -6.89
CA VAL A 67 13.13 17.20 -6.53
C VAL A 67 14.01 17.93 -7.53
N ASP A 68 15.15 17.37 -7.92
CA ASP A 68 16.07 17.98 -8.88
C ASP A 68 15.45 18.09 -10.28
N ARG A 69 14.74 17.06 -10.72
CA ARG A 69 13.98 17.11 -11.97
C ARG A 69 12.93 18.23 -11.98
N LEU A 70 12.22 18.43 -10.88
CA LEU A 70 11.25 19.52 -10.76
C LEU A 70 11.93 20.89 -10.70
N ARG A 71 13.09 20.98 -10.04
CA ARG A 71 13.89 22.21 -10.03
C ARG A 71 14.44 22.61 -11.40
N GLN A 72 14.79 21.65 -12.23
CA GLN A 72 15.17 21.92 -13.63
C GLN A 72 14.05 22.60 -14.42
N VAL A 73 12.79 22.32 -14.10
CA VAL A 73 11.62 22.90 -14.76
C VAL A 73 11.17 24.22 -14.11
N PHE A 74 11.09 24.23 -12.79
CA PHE A 74 10.45 25.30 -12.02
C PHE A 74 11.43 26.21 -11.23
N GLY A 75 12.72 25.86 -11.22
CA GLY A 75 13.77 26.63 -10.52
C GLY A 75 13.55 26.69 -9.02
N GLU A 76 13.83 27.86 -8.45
CA GLU A 76 13.76 28.16 -7.01
C GLU A 76 12.32 28.17 -6.44
N ARG A 77 11.31 28.06 -7.30
CA ARG A 77 9.91 27.93 -6.87
C ARG A 77 9.60 26.60 -6.21
N VAL A 78 10.50 25.59 -6.35
CA VAL A 78 10.31 24.26 -5.77
C VAL A 78 10.76 24.22 -4.32
N ILE A 79 9.81 23.94 -3.43
CA ILE A 79 10.03 23.78 -1.99
C ILE A 79 9.78 22.33 -1.60
N ALA A 80 10.83 21.61 -1.16
CA ALA A 80 10.72 20.25 -0.69
C ALA A 80 10.45 20.21 0.83
N TYR A 81 9.39 19.47 1.24
CA TYR A 81 9.01 19.29 2.64
C TYR A 81 8.89 17.80 3.00
N HIS A 82 9.70 17.34 3.95
CA HIS A 82 9.76 15.93 4.34
C HIS A 82 10.11 15.74 5.83
N SER A 83 9.89 14.54 6.35
CA SER A 83 10.08 14.19 7.75
C SER A 83 11.52 14.33 8.26
N LYS A 84 12.52 14.28 7.37
CA LYS A 84 13.96 14.38 7.68
C LYS A 84 14.46 15.81 7.85
N LEU A 85 13.63 16.82 7.58
CA LEU A 85 13.97 18.21 7.87
C LEU A 85 14.05 18.39 9.38
N THR A 86 15.06 19.16 9.85
CA THR A 86 15.15 19.53 11.27
C THR A 86 13.94 20.39 11.65
N ASP A 87 13.56 20.38 12.92
CA ASP A 87 12.41 21.16 13.41
C ASP A 87 12.58 22.65 13.13
N ARG A 88 13.82 23.16 13.22
CA ARG A 88 14.15 24.55 12.83
C ARG A 88 13.80 24.81 11.37
N LYS A 89 14.28 23.96 10.44
CA LYS A 89 13.98 24.11 9.01
C LYS A 89 12.49 23.98 8.70
N ARG A 90 11.79 23.09 9.39
CA ARG A 90 10.33 22.98 9.25
C ARG A 90 9.63 24.26 9.67
N THR A 91 10.03 24.85 10.81
CA THR A 91 9.48 26.11 11.31
C THR A 91 9.78 27.25 10.33
N GLU A 92 11.01 27.38 9.84
CA GLU A 92 11.39 28.38 8.85
C GLU A 92 10.55 28.28 7.57
N LEU A 93 10.39 27.07 7.04
CA LEU A 93 9.55 26.84 5.86
C LEU A 93 8.07 27.13 6.12
N TYR A 94 7.55 26.73 7.29
CA TYR A 94 6.16 27.04 7.67
C TYR A 94 5.89 28.53 7.70
N LEU A 95 6.77 29.32 8.34
CA LEU A 95 6.66 30.77 8.42
C LEU A 95 6.80 31.41 7.03
N ARG A 96 7.80 30.98 6.24
CA ARG A 96 7.98 31.44 4.86
C ARG A 96 6.73 31.23 4.02
N LEU A 97 6.13 30.03 4.05
CA LEU A 97 4.94 29.71 3.25
C LEU A 97 3.70 30.45 3.75
N ARG A 98 3.57 30.65 5.07
CA ARG A 98 2.49 31.45 5.65
C ARG A 98 2.51 32.90 5.17
N ASP A 99 3.70 33.49 5.04
CA ASP A 99 3.90 34.88 4.72
C ASP A 99 4.16 35.11 3.21
N SER A 100 4.20 34.03 2.40
CA SER A 100 4.38 34.08 0.95
C SER A 100 3.20 34.74 0.23
N ALA A 101 3.49 35.37 -0.91
CA ALA A 101 2.47 35.87 -1.83
C ALA A 101 1.81 34.76 -2.70
N GLY A 102 2.37 33.56 -2.70
CA GLY A 102 2.00 32.43 -3.57
C GLY A 102 2.94 32.29 -4.78
N GLY A 103 2.69 31.32 -5.63
CA GLY A 103 3.49 31.05 -6.83
C GLY A 103 4.57 29.97 -6.64
N GLU A 104 4.51 29.22 -5.55
CA GLU A 104 5.43 28.10 -5.27
C GLU A 104 4.84 26.75 -5.65
N LEU A 105 5.72 25.81 -5.97
CA LEU A 105 5.44 24.37 -5.96
C LEU A 105 5.97 23.76 -4.66
N VAL A 106 5.08 23.29 -3.82
CA VAL A 106 5.47 22.52 -2.63
C VAL A 106 5.38 21.03 -2.96
N ILE A 107 6.52 20.33 -2.89
CA ILE A 107 6.56 18.87 -2.99
C ILE A 107 6.79 18.29 -1.60
N GLY A 108 5.98 17.30 -1.22
CA GLY A 108 6.15 16.67 0.09
C GLY A 108 5.43 15.36 0.25
N ALA A 109 5.73 14.70 1.38
CA ALA A 109 5.01 13.52 1.82
C ALA A 109 3.71 13.93 2.56
N ARG A 110 3.04 12.95 3.12
CA ARG A 110 1.76 13.06 3.85
C ARG A 110 1.58 14.34 4.68
N SER A 111 2.58 14.72 5.47
CA SER A 111 2.45 15.85 6.40
C SER A 111 2.45 17.23 5.72
N ALA A 112 2.89 17.31 4.47
CA ALA A 112 2.89 18.57 3.71
C ALA A 112 1.47 19.14 3.50
N ILE A 113 0.43 18.28 3.57
CA ILE A 113 -0.98 18.69 3.41
C ILE A 113 -1.43 19.79 4.39
N PHE A 114 -0.75 19.94 5.52
CA PHE A 114 -1.08 20.94 6.55
C PHE A 114 -0.23 22.20 6.49
N LEU A 115 0.57 22.40 5.45
CA LEU A 115 1.34 23.63 5.28
C LEU A 115 0.41 24.82 4.94
N PRO A 116 0.68 26.00 5.47
CA PRO A 116 -0.18 27.18 5.32
C PRO A 116 0.01 27.85 3.97
N LEU A 117 -0.39 27.18 2.89
CA LEU A 117 -0.20 27.65 1.53
C LEU A 117 -1.21 28.73 1.17
N ARG A 118 -0.72 29.89 0.73
CA ARG A 118 -1.57 30.94 0.17
C ARG A 118 -1.82 30.70 -1.31
N ARG A 119 -3.01 31.06 -1.78
CA ARG A 119 -3.41 30.92 -3.18
C ARG A 119 -3.25 29.50 -3.72
N LEU A 120 -3.48 28.50 -2.85
CA LEU A 120 -3.44 27.09 -3.25
C LEU A 120 -4.54 26.83 -4.28
N GLU A 121 -4.12 26.45 -5.49
CA GLU A 121 -5.03 26.21 -6.62
C GLU A 121 -5.11 24.74 -6.99
N LEU A 122 -4.00 23.99 -6.86
CA LEU A 122 -3.91 22.60 -7.27
C LEU A 122 -3.19 21.76 -6.21
N VAL A 123 -3.81 20.63 -5.87
CA VAL A 123 -3.17 19.55 -5.09
C VAL A 123 -3.11 18.30 -5.96
N VAL A 124 -1.92 17.84 -6.28
CA VAL A 124 -1.68 16.55 -6.96
C VAL A 124 -1.29 15.53 -5.91
N VAL A 125 -1.93 14.36 -5.91
CA VAL A 125 -1.59 13.22 -5.06
C VAL A 125 -1.14 12.08 -5.98
N ASP A 126 0.16 11.89 -6.10
CA ASP A 126 0.72 10.81 -6.92
C ASP A 126 0.71 9.49 -6.14
N GLU A 127 0.52 8.37 -6.86
CA GLU A 127 0.32 7.05 -6.26
C GLU A 127 -0.70 7.09 -5.10
N GLU A 128 -1.90 7.65 -5.36
CA GLU A 128 -2.93 7.98 -4.36
C GLU A 128 -3.38 6.78 -3.51
N HIS A 129 -3.17 5.57 -4.03
CA HIS A 129 -3.48 4.30 -3.36
C HIS A 129 -2.47 3.93 -2.26
N ASP A 130 -1.32 4.64 -2.19
CA ASP A 130 -0.24 4.28 -1.28
C ASP A 130 -0.68 4.36 0.20
N PRO A 131 -0.49 3.27 0.99
CA PRO A 131 -0.87 3.26 2.40
C PRO A 131 -0.09 4.27 3.26
N SER A 132 1.05 4.79 2.80
CA SER A 132 1.84 5.78 3.54
C SER A 132 1.14 7.14 3.70
N TYR A 133 0.11 7.40 2.91
CA TYR A 133 -0.74 8.59 3.09
C TYR A 133 -1.62 8.53 4.33
N LYS A 134 -1.81 7.35 4.92
CA LYS A 134 -2.49 7.22 6.22
C LYS A 134 -1.52 7.42 7.37
N GLN A 135 -1.83 8.34 8.29
CA GLN A 135 -1.14 8.45 9.57
C GLN A 135 -1.75 7.52 10.59
N THR A 136 -0.95 6.62 11.14
CA THR A 136 -1.36 5.68 12.18
C THR A 136 -0.97 6.16 13.57
N ASP A 137 0.22 6.76 13.70
CA ASP A 137 0.77 7.32 14.94
C ASP A 137 1.72 8.49 14.58
N PRO A 138 1.72 9.60 15.35
CA PRO A 138 0.75 9.96 16.40
C PRO A 138 -0.63 10.38 15.86
N ALA A 139 -1.56 10.67 16.75
CA ALA A 139 -2.80 11.38 16.39
C ALA A 139 -2.46 12.83 15.93
N PRO A 140 -3.29 13.44 15.06
CA PRO A 140 -4.51 12.91 14.44
C PRO A 140 -4.22 11.85 13.37
N ARG A 141 -5.07 10.79 13.31
CA ARG A 141 -4.96 9.69 12.34
C ARG A 141 -5.70 10.01 11.05
N TYR A 142 -5.14 10.90 10.25
CA TYR A 142 -5.71 11.35 8.99
C TYR A 142 -5.21 10.52 7.79
N GLN A 143 -5.94 10.61 6.68
CA GLN A 143 -5.51 10.14 5.35
C GLN A 143 -5.29 11.38 4.47
N ALA A 144 -4.04 11.61 4.02
CA ALA A 144 -3.68 12.84 3.30
C ALA A 144 -4.41 12.98 1.96
N ARG A 145 -4.64 11.88 1.24
CA ARG A 145 -5.46 11.86 0.03
C ARG A 145 -6.88 12.40 0.31
N ASP A 146 -7.52 11.89 1.35
CA ASP A 146 -8.88 12.30 1.71
C ASP A 146 -8.90 13.75 2.23
N CYS A 147 -7.83 14.19 2.91
CA CYS A 147 -7.65 15.60 3.28
C CYS A 147 -7.53 16.49 2.04
N ALA A 148 -6.77 16.09 1.02
CA ALA A 148 -6.65 16.83 -0.24
C ALA A 148 -8.03 17.02 -0.91
N VAL A 149 -8.83 15.96 -1.00
CA VAL A 149 -10.19 16.03 -1.54
C VAL A 149 -11.10 16.90 -0.67
N LEU A 150 -10.92 16.89 0.66
CA LEU A 150 -11.69 17.78 1.54
C LEU A 150 -11.31 19.25 1.33
N MET A 151 -10.02 19.55 1.16
CA MET A 151 -9.52 20.91 0.88
C MET A 151 -10.15 21.50 -0.39
N THR A 152 -10.42 20.66 -1.40
CA THR A 152 -11.15 21.08 -2.62
C THR A 152 -12.45 21.80 -2.26
N ARG A 153 -13.22 21.24 -1.32
CA ARG A 153 -14.50 21.82 -0.89
C ARG A 153 -14.33 23.02 0.06
N LEU A 154 -13.30 23.01 0.89
CA LEU A 154 -13.09 24.07 1.90
C LEU A 154 -12.41 25.30 1.33
N LEU A 155 -11.50 25.13 0.38
CA LEU A 155 -10.64 26.20 -0.16
C LEU A 155 -10.97 26.55 -1.62
N GLY A 156 -11.84 25.77 -2.27
CA GLY A 156 -12.14 25.94 -3.70
C GLY A 156 -11.00 25.52 -4.64
N CYS A 157 -9.96 24.86 -4.13
CA CYS A 157 -8.84 24.38 -4.95
C CYS A 157 -9.22 23.13 -5.77
N ARG A 158 -8.35 22.74 -6.69
CA ARG A 158 -8.49 21.52 -7.52
C ARG A 158 -7.68 20.39 -6.91
N THR A 159 -8.18 19.14 -6.98
CA THR A 159 -7.40 17.97 -6.54
C THR A 159 -7.33 16.94 -7.66
N LEU A 160 -6.10 16.55 -8.02
CA LEU A 160 -5.81 15.48 -8.96
C LEU A 160 -5.22 14.28 -8.20
N LEU A 161 -5.92 13.14 -8.28
CA LEU A 161 -5.45 11.86 -7.78
C LEU A 161 -4.85 11.08 -8.94
N GLY A 162 -3.60 10.65 -8.83
CA GLY A 162 -2.94 9.91 -9.89
C GLY A 162 -2.48 8.53 -9.43
N SER A 163 -2.76 7.51 -10.24
CA SER A 163 -2.31 6.14 -9.99
C SER A 163 -2.35 5.27 -11.25
N ALA A 164 -1.49 4.25 -11.28
CA ALA A 164 -1.61 3.15 -12.25
C ALA A 164 -2.59 2.08 -11.78
N THR A 165 -2.77 1.98 -10.48
CA THR A 165 -3.63 1.00 -9.82
C THR A 165 -4.40 1.71 -8.70
N PRO A 166 -5.42 2.53 -9.04
CA PRO A 166 -6.14 3.34 -8.06
C PRO A 166 -6.66 2.54 -6.88
N SER A 167 -6.87 3.20 -5.75
CA SER A 167 -7.63 2.61 -4.65
C SER A 167 -9.08 2.39 -5.08
N LEU A 168 -9.71 1.32 -4.58
CA LEU A 168 -11.10 1.02 -4.92
C LEU A 168 -12.07 2.13 -4.47
N GLU A 169 -11.71 2.88 -3.42
CA GLU A 169 -12.43 4.06 -2.98
C GLU A 169 -12.41 5.18 -4.03
N SER A 170 -11.24 5.49 -4.58
CA SER A 170 -11.08 6.52 -5.62
C SER A 170 -11.70 6.07 -6.95
N TYR A 171 -11.49 4.80 -7.32
CA TYR A 171 -12.08 4.21 -8.52
C TYR A 171 -13.62 4.25 -8.49
N LEU A 172 -14.25 3.83 -7.39
CA LEU A 172 -15.71 3.88 -7.26
C LEU A 172 -16.23 5.32 -7.29
N ASN A 173 -15.53 6.27 -6.65
CA ASN A 173 -15.92 7.68 -6.69
C ASN A 173 -15.83 8.26 -8.11
N ALA A 174 -14.84 7.85 -8.91
CA ALA A 174 -14.74 8.21 -10.32
C ALA A 174 -15.84 7.55 -11.16
N ALA A 175 -16.06 6.24 -11.00
CA ALA A 175 -17.10 5.48 -11.71
C ALA A 175 -18.53 5.97 -11.41
N THR A 176 -18.76 6.52 -10.20
CA THR A 176 -20.06 7.08 -9.81
C THR A 176 -20.21 8.58 -10.12
N GLY A 177 -19.22 9.20 -10.79
CA GLY A 177 -19.25 10.62 -11.17
C GLY A 177 -19.03 11.62 -10.03
N LYS A 178 -18.61 11.16 -8.85
CA LYS A 178 -18.20 12.05 -7.75
C LYS A 178 -16.86 12.73 -8.02
N TYR A 179 -15.96 12.05 -8.74
CA TYR A 179 -14.71 12.58 -9.27
C TYR A 179 -14.78 12.61 -10.79
N GLY A 180 -14.09 13.56 -11.42
CA GLY A 180 -13.77 13.46 -12.84
C GLY A 180 -12.88 12.22 -13.07
N SER A 181 -12.92 11.65 -14.27
CA SER A 181 -12.09 10.49 -14.62
C SER A 181 -11.40 10.71 -15.96
N VAL A 182 -10.10 10.52 -15.99
CA VAL A 182 -9.28 10.54 -17.20
C VAL A 182 -8.37 9.32 -17.18
N VAL A 183 -8.25 8.64 -18.33
CA VAL A 183 -7.44 7.43 -18.48
C VAL A 183 -6.26 7.72 -19.42
N LEU A 184 -5.06 7.23 -19.05
CA LEU A 184 -3.89 7.10 -19.92
C LEU A 184 -3.65 5.62 -20.15
N ALA A 185 -4.11 5.09 -21.26
CA ALA A 185 -4.11 3.66 -21.56
C ALA A 185 -2.77 3.18 -22.09
N GLU A 186 -1.99 4.07 -22.73
CA GLU A 186 -0.76 3.71 -23.40
C GLU A 186 0.49 4.04 -22.56
N ARG A 187 1.53 3.22 -22.71
CA ARG A 187 2.85 3.52 -22.16
C ARG A 187 3.56 4.55 -23.03
N TYR A 188 4.33 5.42 -22.40
CA TYR A 188 5.14 6.40 -23.11
C TYR A 188 6.38 5.75 -23.71
N GLY A 189 6.61 5.93 -25.02
CA GLY A 189 7.79 5.45 -25.72
C GLY A 189 7.76 3.94 -26.07
N PRO A 190 8.93 3.33 -26.34
CA PRO A 190 9.03 1.93 -26.80
C PRO A 190 8.82 0.89 -25.69
N SER A 191 8.58 1.32 -24.45
CA SER A 191 8.45 0.44 -23.29
C SER A 191 7.25 -0.51 -23.44
N ARG A 192 7.50 -1.82 -23.40
CA ARG A 192 6.48 -2.88 -23.44
C ARG A 192 6.19 -3.43 -22.05
N MET A 193 5.04 -4.08 -21.87
CA MET A 193 4.76 -4.84 -20.66
C MET A 193 5.77 -6.01 -20.58
N PRO A 194 6.33 -6.28 -19.38
CA PRO A 194 7.17 -7.46 -19.21
C PRO A 194 6.34 -8.73 -19.39
N GLN A 195 7.00 -9.81 -19.79
CA GLN A 195 6.40 -11.12 -19.75
C GLN A 195 6.26 -11.59 -18.30
N ILE A 196 5.04 -11.90 -17.88
CA ILE A 196 4.77 -12.42 -16.52
C ILE A 196 4.60 -13.93 -16.60
N LEU A 197 5.52 -14.65 -15.94
CA LEU A 197 5.52 -16.10 -15.81
C LEU A 197 5.16 -16.48 -14.38
N VAL A 198 4.26 -17.45 -14.23
CA VAL A 198 3.90 -17.99 -12.92
C VAL A 198 4.55 -19.35 -12.73
N SER A 199 5.25 -19.51 -11.62
CA SER A 199 5.91 -20.74 -11.22
C SER A 199 5.14 -21.40 -10.06
N ASP A 200 4.55 -22.56 -10.33
CA ASP A 200 3.82 -23.37 -9.35
C ASP A 200 4.80 -24.02 -8.37
N THR A 201 4.83 -23.48 -7.15
CA THR A 201 5.74 -23.95 -6.09
C THR A 201 5.43 -25.37 -5.63
N ILE A 202 4.14 -25.77 -5.61
CA ILE A 202 3.74 -27.13 -5.22
C ILE A 202 4.23 -28.13 -6.26
N ARG A 203 4.01 -27.83 -7.53
CA ARG A 203 4.48 -28.67 -8.64
C ARG A 203 6.00 -28.77 -8.69
N ALA A 204 6.69 -27.64 -8.46
CA ALA A 204 8.15 -27.61 -8.42
C ALA A 204 8.72 -28.49 -7.29
N VAL A 205 8.13 -28.45 -6.09
CA VAL A 205 8.50 -29.32 -4.97
C VAL A 205 8.30 -30.80 -5.33
N LYS A 206 7.12 -31.17 -5.89
CA LYS A 206 6.81 -32.56 -6.27
C LYS A 206 7.73 -33.14 -7.34
N ARG A 207 8.29 -32.28 -8.21
CA ARG A 207 9.21 -32.67 -9.28
C ARG A 207 10.70 -32.60 -8.89
N GLY A 208 11.01 -32.15 -7.66
CA GLY A 208 12.39 -31.89 -7.26
C GLY A 208 13.03 -30.69 -8.00
N GLU A 209 12.22 -29.82 -8.58
CA GLU A 209 12.61 -28.63 -9.33
C GLU A 209 12.68 -27.38 -8.46
N ARG A 210 12.85 -27.55 -7.13
CA ARG A 210 13.00 -26.46 -6.18
C ARG A 210 14.29 -26.58 -5.42
N HIS A 211 15.10 -25.51 -5.45
CA HIS A 211 16.29 -25.38 -4.64
C HIS A 211 16.08 -24.29 -3.58
N ALA A 212 16.08 -24.68 -2.30
CA ALA A 212 15.78 -23.80 -1.16
C ALA A 212 14.45 -23.04 -1.35
N HIS A 213 14.49 -21.71 -1.55
CA HIS A 213 13.31 -20.87 -1.78
C HIS A 213 13.05 -20.56 -3.27
N PHE A 214 13.86 -21.11 -4.17
CA PHE A 214 13.80 -20.81 -5.61
C PHE A 214 13.32 -22.02 -6.40
N ASN A 215 12.32 -21.81 -7.24
CA ASN A 215 11.91 -22.79 -8.22
C ASN A 215 12.85 -22.76 -9.44
N LYS A 216 13.02 -23.88 -10.10
CA LYS A 216 13.92 -24.01 -11.27
C LYS A 216 13.67 -22.95 -12.34
N LEU A 217 12.41 -22.65 -12.66
CA LEU A 217 12.07 -21.61 -13.64
C LEU A 217 12.70 -20.25 -13.31
N LEU A 218 12.69 -19.85 -12.03
CA LEU A 218 13.32 -18.58 -11.61
C LEU A 218 14.84 -18.66 -11.75
N LEU A 219 15.46 -19.76 -11.32
CA LEU A 219 16.90 -19.95 -11.41
C LEU A 219 17.39 -19.96 -12.86
N ASP A 220 16.70 -20.68 -13.75
CA ASP A 220 17.03 -20.72 -15.18
C ASP A 220 16.98 -19.30 -15.81
N ARG A 221 15.96 -18.51 -15.48
CA ARG A 221 15.85 -17.11 -15.94
C ARG A 221 16.91 -16.20 -15.33
N MET A 222 17.32 -16.44 -14.08
CA MET A 222 18.43 -15.71 -13.47
C MET A 222 19.75 -16.01 -14.15
N GLU A 223 20.03 -17.28 -14.45
CA GLU A 223 21.23 -17.70 -15.15
C GLU A 223 21.30 -17.06 -16.56
N GLU A 224 20.19 -17.08 -17.31
CA GLU A 224 20.10 -16.42 -18.63
C GLU A 224 20.35 -14.91 -18.53
N THR A 225 19.72 -14.24 -17.55
CA THR A 225 19.84 -12.78 -17.36
C THR A 225 21.26 -12.38 -16.97
N LEU A 226 21.84 -13.04 -15.98
CA LEU A 226 23.19 -12.73 -15.48
C LEU A 226 24.26 -13.08 -16.54
N GLY A 227 24.10 -14.21 -17.24
CA GLY A 227 24.97 -14.61 -18.35
C GLY A 227 24.93 -13.64 -19.52
N GLY A 228 23.82 -12.94 -19.73
CA GLY A 228 23.65 -11.86 -20.70
C GLY A 228 24.17 -10.49 -20.22
N GLY A 229 24.66 -10.38 -18.99
CA GLY A 229 25.09 -9.10 -18.39
C GLY A 229 23.95 -8.21 -17.91
N GLY A 230 22.71 -8.73 -17.84
CA GLY A 230 21.56 -8.05 -17.27
C GLY A 230 21.52 -8.14 -15.74
N GLN A 231 20.67 -7.35 -15.10
CA GLN A 231 20.47 -7.34 -13.66
C GLN A 231 19.16 -8.03 -13.26
N ALA A 232 19.17 -8.70 -12.10
CA ALA A 232 18.01 -9.33 -11.51
C ALA A 232 17.57 -8.63 -10.21
N MET A 233 16.26 -8.56 -9.98
CA MET A 233 15.66 -8.04 -8.76
C MET A 233 14.82 -9.13 -8.11
N LEU A 234 15.08 -9.45 -6.83
CA LEU A 234 14.32 -10.43 -6.06
C LEU A 234 13.46 -9.74 -5.03
N PHE A 235 12.16 -9.83 -5.22
CA PHE A 235 11.18 -9.25 -4.32
C PHE A 235 10.68 -10.27 -3.30
N GLN A 236 10.84 -9.94 -2.01
CA GLN A 236 10.29 -10.70 -0.89
C GLN A 236 9.44 -9.79 0.00
N ASN A 237 8.16 -10.13 0.18
CA ASN A 237 7.30 -9.37 1.09
C ASN A 237 7.51 -9.81 2.54
N ARG A 238 8.21 -8.99 3.33
CA ARG A 238 8.51 -9.29 4.76
C ARG A 238 7.57 -8.59 5.74
N ARG A 239 6.85 -7.53 5.33
CA ARG A 239 6.12 -6.68 6.29
C ARG A 239 4.84 -7.31 6.81
N GLY A 240 4.68 -7.27 8.15
CA GLY A 240 3.42 -7.57 8.82
C GLY A 240 2.97 -9.01 8.69
N PHE A 241 3.92 -9.94 8.61
CA PHE A 241 3.61 -11.35 8.47
C PHE A 241 2.86 -11.87 9.71
N ALA A 242 1.53 -11.93 9.59
CA ALA A 242 0.72 -12.74 10.47
C ALA A 242 0.84 -14.19 9.98
N PRO A 243 1.36 -15.14 10.77
CA PRO A 243 1.52 -16.50 10.32
C PRO A 243 0.16 -17.09 9.99
N TYR A 244 0.02 -17.63 8.80
CA TYR A 244 -1.15 -18.39 8.38
C TYR A 244 -0.75 -19.84 8.11
N VAL A 245 -1.73 -20.71 7.97
CA VAL A 245 -1.49 -22.12 7.60
C VAL A 245 -1.84 -22.33 6.13
N GLU A 246 -0.99 -23.11 5.46
CA GLU A 246 -1.17 -23.47 4.05
C GLU A 246 -0.96 -24.96 3.84
N CYS A 247 -1.75 -25.57 2.99
CA CYS A 247 -1.57 -26.94 2.59
C CYS A 247 -0.49 -27.06 1.53
N ARG A 248 0.57 -27.81 1.79
CA ARG A 248 1.68 -28.03 0.84
C ARG A 248 1.29 -28.83 -0.41
N GLU A 249 0.14 -29.52 -0.40
CA GLU A 249 -0.31 -30.32 -1.51
C GLU A 249 -1.20 -29.58 -2.50
N CYS A 250 -2.02 -28.62 -2.01
CA CYS A 250 -3.01 -27.93 -2.85
C CYS A 250 -3.10 -26.41 -2.64
N GLY A 251 -2.26 -25.81 -1.78
CA GLY A 251 -2.26 -24.38 -1.52
C GLY A 251 -3.43 -23.87 -0.66
N TRP A 252 -4.30 -24.76 -0.16
CA TRP A 252 -5.45 -24.35 0.66
C TRP A 252 -5.01 -23.54 1.89
N THR A 253 -5.72 -22.45 2.16
CA THR A 253 -5.57 -21.62 3.35
C THR A 253 -6.90 -21.43 4.07
N ALA A 254 -6.85 -21.34 5.42
CA ALA A 254 -8.06 -21.14 6.22
C ALA A 254 -8.55 -19.68 6.13
N ARG A 255 -9.84 -19.50 5.85
CA ARG A 255 -10.50 -18.19 5.79
C ARG A 255 -11.66 -18.08 6.76
N CYS A 256 -11.87 -16.90 7.33
CA CYS A 256 -13.00 -16.62 8.19
C CYS A 256 -14.31 -16.60 7.38
N PRO A 257 -15.33 -17.39 7.76
CA PRO A 257 -16.60 -17.41 7.04
C PRO A 257 -17.37 -16.08 7.10
N ASP A 258 -17.23 -15.33 8.21
CA ASP A 258 -17.97 -14.08 8.43
C ASP A 258 -17.28 -12.84 7.85
N CYS A 259 -15.94 -12.88 7.73
CA CYS A 259 -15.14 -11.71 7.35
C CYS A 259 -14.41 -11.86 6.02
N ASN A 260 -14.37 -13.06 5.44
CA ASN A 260 -13.66 -13.38 4.20
C ASN A 260 -12.17 -12.97 4.20
N VAL A 261 -11.53 -13.01 5.37
CA VAL A 261 -10.09 -12.78 5.52
C VAL A 261 -9.39 -14.06 5.97
N THR A 262 -8.12 -14.23 5.64
CA THR A 262 -7.31 -15.38 6.08
C THR A 262 -7.20 -15.38 7.60
N LEU A 263 -7.31 -16.57 8.21
CA LEU A 263 -7.13 -16.77 9.64
C LEU A 263 -5.65 -16.74 10.02
N THR A 264 -5.33 -16.09 11.12
CA THR A 264 -3.96 -16.02 11.65
C THR A 264 -3.71 -17.15 12.64
N LEU A 265 -2.59 -17.86 12.49
CA LEU A 265 -2.17 -18.90 13.44
C LEU A 265 -1.54 -18.26 14.69
N HIS A 266 -2.12 -18.53 15.85
CA HIS A 266 -1.53 -18.22 17.15
C HIS A 266 -0.74 -19.42 17.66
N LYS A 267 0.59 -19.38 17.50
CA LYS A 267 1.48 -20.52 17.87
C LYS A 267 1.34 -20.94 19.33
N GLY A 268 1.10 -20.01 20.26
CA GLY A 268 0.96 -20.31 21.69
C GLY A 268 -0.30 -21.11 22.04
N SER A 269 -1.41 -20.93 21.27
CA SER A 269 -2.67 -21.65 21.48
C SER A 269 -2.89 -22.78 20.46
N GLY A 270 -2.11 -22.86 19.40
CA GLY A 270 -2.31 -23.80 18.30
C GLY A 270 -3.62 -23.58 17.51
N ARG A 271 -4.21 -22.39 17.60
CA ARG A 271 -5.50 -22.07 16.98
C ARG A 271 -5.36 -20.99 15.92
N MET A 272 -6.21 -21.07 14.91
CA MET A 272 -6.35 -20.04 13.85
C MET A 272 -7.45 -19.07 14.25
N VAL A 273 -7.19 -17.76 14.20
CA VAL A 273 -8.07 -16.71 14.72
C VAL A 273 -8.30 -15.61 13.67
N CYS A 274 -9.54 -15.17 13.55
CA CYS A 274 -9.89 -13.97 12.81
C CYS A 274 -9.70 -12.73 13.70
N HIS A 275 -8.83 -11.82 13.30
CA HIS A 275 -8.58 -10.59 14.08
C HIS A 275 -9.66 -9.50 13.91
N TYR A 276 -10.70 -9.74 13.11
CA TYR A 276 -11.83 -8.83 12.98
C TYR A 276 -13.01 -9.21 13.87
N CYS A 277 -13.46 -10.47 13.82
CA CYS A 277 -14.64 -10.91 14.56
C CYS A 277 -14.32 -11.83 15.76
N GLY A 278 -13.11 -12.38 15.84
CA GLY A 278 -12.70 -13.32 16.88
C GLY A 278 -13.06 -14.78 16.57
N HIS A 279 -13.60 -15.09 15.39
CA HIS A 279 -13.84 -16.47 14.96
C HIS A 279 -12.55 -17.29 15.10
N THR A 280 -12.66 -18.49 15.70
CA THR A 280 -11.50 -19.31 16.06
C THR A 280 -11.72 -20.76 15.70
N GLU A 281 -10.76 -21.34 14.98
CA GLU A 281 -10.75 -22.75 14.59
C GLU A 281 -9.44 -23.43 15.00
N PRO A 282 -9.44 -24.76 15.28
CA PRO A 282 -8.21 -25.52 15.40
C PRO A 282 -7.52 -25.67 14.03
N VAL A 283 -6.21 -25.87 14.03
CA VAL A 283 -5.53 -26.31 12.80
C VAL A 283 -6.02 -27.71 12.47
N PRO A 284 -6.56 -27.94 11.25
CA PRO A 284 -7.09 -29.25 10.90
C PRO A 284 -5.96 -30.26 10.74
N ALA A 285 -6.13 -31.47 11.29
CA ALA A 285 -5.16 -32.57 11.18
C ALA A 285 -4.94 -33.03 9.73
N LYS A 286 -5.91 -32.79 8.86
CA LYS A 286 -5.81 -33.00 7.40
C LYS A 286 -6.43 -31.83 6.68
N CYS A 287 -5.85 -31.46 5.55
CA CYS A 287 -6.38 -30.38 4.72
C CYS A 287 -7.86 -30.62 4.36
N PRO A 288 -8.79 -29.69 4.62
CA PRO A 288 -10.20 -29.85 4.29
C PRO A 288 -10.46 -29.99 2.78
N HIS A 289 -9.58 -29.43 1.94
CA HIS A 289 -9.73 -29.45 0.48
C HIS A 289 -9.21 -30.76 -0.14
N CYS A 290 -7.93 -31.11 0.03
CA CYS A 290 -7.34 -32.29 -0.60
C CYS A 290 -7.29 -33.54 0.29
N ARG A 291 -7.46 -33.41 1.62
CA ARG A 291 -7.44 -34.49 2.63
C ARG A 291 -6.12 -35.26 2.76
N VAL A 292 -5.03 -34.79 2.15
CA VAL A 292 -3.77 -35.52 2.07
C VAL A 292 -2.86 -35.22 3.28
N THR A 293 -2.53 -33.95 3.53
CA THR A 293 -1.55 -33.54 4.53
C THR A 293 -2.10 -32.56 5.55
N GLU A 294 -1.44 -32.41 6.69
CA GLU A 294 -1.66 -31.33 7.65
C GLU A 294 -1.16 -30.02 7.07
N PRO A 295 -1.96 -28.92 7.13
CA PRO A 295 -1.51 -27.60 6.76
C PRO A 295 -0.41 -27.08 7.70
N VAL A 296 0.58 -26.38 7.15
CA VAL A 296 1.77 -25.93 7.88
C VAL A 296 1.90 -24.41 7.91
N PRO A 297 2.57 -23.83 8.94
CA PRO A 297 2.87 -22.40 8.99
C PRO A 297 3.85 -21.98 7.89
N MET A 298 3.61 -20.80 7.29
CA MET A 298 4.42 -20.26 6.19
C MET A 298 5.18 -18.98 6.60
N GLY A 299 6.37 -18.74 6.01
CA GLY A 299 7.13 -17.49 6.06
C GLY A 299 8.66 -17.60 6.18
N PHE A 300 9.40 -16.70 5.50
CA PHE A 300 10.87 -16.53 5.58
C PHE A 300 11.27 -15.06 5.30
N GLY A 301 12.51 -14.66 5.66
CA GLY A 301 13.02 -13.28 5.55
C GLY A 301 14.02 -13.05 4.41
N THR A 302 14.31 -11.78 4.10
CA THR A 302 15.26 -11.35 3.05
C THR A 302 16.71 -11.75 3.29
N GLU A 303 17.15 -11.78 4.54
CA GLU A 303 18.50 -12.22 4.92
C GLU A 303 18.78 -13.65 4.46
N LYS A 304 17.84 -14.55 4.69
CA LYS A 304 17.95 -15.93 4.23
C LYS A 304 17.96 -16.04 2.70
N VAL A 305 17.21 -15.18 2.01
CA VAL A 305 17.23 -15.12 0.55
C VAL A 305 18.58 -14.70 0.02
N GLU A 306 19.20 -13.65 0.60
CA GLU A 306 20.53 -13.17 0.27
C GLU A 306 21.59 -14.27 0.41
N GLU A 307 21.61 -14.98 1.57
CA GLU A 307 22.54 -16.08 1.82
C GLU A 307 22.37 -17.25 0.84
N GLU A 308 21.12 -17.62 0.54
CA GLU A 308 20.83 -18.73 -0.36
C GLU A 308 21.20 -18.41 -1.80
N ILE A 309 20.89 -17.19 -2.29
CA ILE A 309 21.18 -16.80 -3.66
C ILE A 309 22.69 -16.62 -3.89
N ALA A 310 23.44 -16.15 -2.90
CA ALA A 310 24.89 -16.07 -2.97
C ALA A 310 25.57 -17.46 -3.05
N ARG A 311 24.93 -18.51 -2.53
CA ARG A 311 25.43 -19.89 -2.71
C ARG A 311 25.11 -20.46 -4.06
N VAL A 312 23.97 -20.08 -4.66
CA VAL A 312 23.56 -20.55 -5.99
C VAL A 312 24.33 -19.84 -7.10
N PHE A 313 24.62 -18.55 -6.93
CA PHE A 313 25.36 -17.72 -7.89
C PHE A 313 26.57 -17.07 -7.18
N PRO A 314 27.64 -17.83 -6.91
CA PRO A 314 28.78 -17.34 -6.12
C PRO A 314 29.58 -16.22 -6.82
N GLU A 315 29.50 -16.11 -8.15
CA GLU A 315 30.17 -15.05 -8.91
C GLU A 315 29.34 -13.75 -9.00
N ALA A 316 28.05 -13.80 -8.62
CA ALA A 316 27.17 -12.64 -8.71
C ALA A 316 27.30 -11.76 -7.45
N ARG A 317 27.35 -10.45 -7.67
CA ARG A 317 27.37 -9.45 -6.60
C ARG A 317 25.94 -9.19 -6.14
N VAL A 318 25.65 -9.51 -4.89
CA VAL A 318 24.31 -9.43 -4.31
C VAL A 318 24.22 -8.25 -3.35
N ALA A 319 23.29 -7.34 -3.60
CA ALA A 319 22.95 -6.26 -2.69
C ALA A 319 21.60 -6.52 -2.02
N ARG A 320 21.44 -6.09 -0.75
CA ARG A 320 20.18 -6.16 0.00
C ARG A 320 19.63 -4.79 0.35
N LEU A 321 18.36 -4.55 0.05
CA LEU A 321 17.65 -3.31 0.34
C LEU A 321 16.37 -3.57 1.15
N ASP A 322 16.50 -3.59 2.46
CA ASP A 322 15.40 -3.68 3.40
C ASP A 322 15.60 -2.71 4.59
N ARG A 323 14.65 -2.71 5.55
CA ARG A 323 14.75 -1.81 6.72
C ARG A 323 15.92 -2.13 7.65
N ASP A 324 16.36 -3.38 7.68
CA ASP A 324 17.42 -3.81 8.60
C ASP A 324 18.79 -3.55 7.99
N SER A 325 18.93 -3.66 6.66
CA SER A 325 20.15 -3.32 5.93
C SER A 325 20.40 -1.81 5.82
N VAL A 326 19.33 -0.99 5.88
CA VAL A 326 19.41 0.45 5.71
C VAL A 326 19.37 1.17 7.05
N THR A 327 20.52 1.48 7.60
CA THR A 327 20.67 2.20 8.88
C THR A 327 20.63 3.73 8.73
N SER A 328 20.87 4.24 7.51
CA SER A 328 20.90 5.68 7.20
C SER A 328 20.47 5.98 5.76
N GLU A 329 20.12 7.23 5.50
CA GLU A 329 19.84 7.70 4.13
C GLU A 329 21.05 7.56 3.20
N ARG A 330 22.25 7.76 3.73
CA ARG A 330 23.49 7.61 2.97
C ARG A 330 23.68 6.16 2.53
N ALA A 331 23.49 5.19 3.44
CA ALA A 331 23.56 3.76 3.13
C ALA A 331 22.51 3.38 2.07
N PHE A 332 21.27 3.87 2.22
CA PHE A 332 20.21 3.66 1.24
C PHE A 332 20.62 4.16 -0.16
N ARG A 333 21.11 5.40 -0.22
CA ARG A 333 21.52 6.04 -1.47
C ARG A 333 22.69 5.30 -2.13
N GLN A 334 23.68 4.88 -1.35
CA GLN A 334 24.83 4.11 -1.83
C GLN A 334 24.42 2.80 -2.49
N ILE A 335 23.54 2.01 -1.86
CA ILE A 335 23.03 0.74 -2.42
C ILE A 335 22.29 0.99 -3.74
N VAL A 336 21.39 1.97 -3.75
CA VAL A 336 20.59 2.29 -4.94
C VAL A 336 21.47 2.77 -6.10
N GLU A 337 22.44 3.64 -5.83
CA GLU A 337 23.36 4.17 -6.84
C GLU A 337 24.32 3.09 -7.37
N ALA A 338 24.83 2.22 -6.49
CA ALA A 338 25.69 1.10 -6.88
C ALA A 338 24.93 0.14 -7.83
N PHE A 339 23.72 -0.25 -7.46
CA PHE A 339 22.90 -1.10 -8.30
C PHE A 339 22.53 -0.41 -9.63
N ALA A 340 22.21 0.88 -9.60
CA ALA A 340 21.88 1.64 -10.82
C ALA A 340 23.07 1.77 -11.80
N ARG A 341 24.33 1.77 -11.30
CA ARG A 341 25.55 1.77 -12.13
C ARG A 341 25.95 0.39 -12.66
N GLY A 342 25.32 -0.69 -12.15
CA GLY A 342 25.70 -2.07 -12.46
C GLY A 342 26.86 -2.59 -11.61
N ASP A 343 27.14 -1.95 -10.46
CA ASP A 343 28.14 -2.45 -9.51
C ASP A 343 27.66 -3.74 -8.80
N ASP A 344 26.35 -3.94 -8.70
CA ASP A 344 25.70 -5.15 -8.19
C ASP A 344 24.85 -5.81 -9.29
N ASP A 345 24.80 -7.14 -9.31
CA ASP A 345 24.10 -7.93 -10.32
C ASP A 345 22.71 -8.35 -9.87
N ILE A 346 22.52 -8.57 -8.55
CA ILE A 346 21.28 -9.00 -7.96
C ILE A 346 20.90 -8.05 -6.82
N LEU A 347 19.68 -7.51 -6.84
CA LEU A 347 19.12 -6.74 -5.73
C LEU A 347 18.01 -7.53 -5.02
N VAL A 348 18.25 -7.93 -3.78
CA VAL A 348 17.23 -8.56 -2.92
C VAL A 348 16.56 -7.50 -2.06
N GLY A 349 15.23 -7.45 -2.05
CA GLY A 349 14.57 -6.46 -1.20
C GLY A 349 13.08 -6.66 -0.98
N THR A 350 12.53 -5.73 -0.18
CA THR A 350 11.10 -5.66 0.16
C THR A 350 10.40 -4.59 -0.69
N GLN A 351 9.26 -4.09 -0.23
CA GLN A 351 8.54 -2.98 -0.89
C GLN A 351 9.41 -1.73 -1.14
N MET A 352 10.59 -1.62 -0.53
CA MET A 352 11.52 -0.52 -0.77
C MET A 352 12.06 -0.49 -2.20
N ILE A 353 12.23 -1.68 -2.83
CA ILE A 353 12.74 -1.78 -4.21
C ILE A 353 11.68 -1.49 -5.28
N THR A 354 10.39 -1.45 -4.90
CA THR A 354 9.28 -1.29 -5.85
C THR A 354 8.96 0.15 -6.19
N LYS A 355 9.47 1.14 -5.43
CA LYS A 355 9.07 2.54 -5.53
C LYS A 355 10.25 3.49 -5.75
N GLY A 356 10.03 4.51 -6.58
CA GLY A 356 10.89 5.70 -6.64
C GLY A 356 12.18 5.58 -7.45
N PHE A 357 12.54 4.40 -8.02
CA PHE A 357 13.78 4.22 -8.76
C PHE A 357 13.54 3.77 -10.19
N ASP A 358 14.42 4.17 -11.06
CA ASP A 358 14.48 3.75 -12.44
C ASP A 358 15.81 3.02 -12.70
N PHE A 359 15.76 1.69 -12.67
CA PHE A 359 16.91 0.83 -12.91
C PHE A 359 16.86 0.35 -14.36
N GLY A 360 17.64 1.00 -15.22
CA GLY A 360 17.64 0.68 -16.65
C GLY A 360 18.24 -0.68 -17.02
N GLY A 361 18.94 -1.36 -16.10
CA GLY A 361 19.58 -2.66 -16.29
C GLY A 361 18.75 -3.87 -15.83
N VAL A 362 17.61 -3.66 -15.18
CA VAL A 362 16.80 -4.76 -14.65
C VAL A 362 16.01 -5.43 -15.76
N GLU A 363 16.39 -6.66 -16.09
CA GLU A 363 15.72 -7.50 -17.10
C GLU A 363 14.84 -8.57 -16.47
N LEU A 364 15.17 -9.01 -15.24
CA LEU A 364 14.41 -10.03 -14.51
C LEU A 364 13.95 -9.51 -13.16
N VAL A 365 12.67 -9.76 -12.85
CA VAL A 365 12.13 -9.59 -11.50
C VAL A 365 11.56 -10.91 -10.99
N GLY A 366 12.08 -11.42 -9.88
CA GLY A 366 11.57 -12.60 -9.19
C GLY A 366 10.73 -12.23 -7.96
N VAL A 367 9.46 -12.64 -7.94
CA VAL A 367 8.60 -12.57 -6.75
C VAL A 367 8.63 -13.92 -6.05
N LEU A 368 9.27 -13.98 -4.88
CA LEU A 368 9.61 -15.24 -4.22
C LEU A 368 8.44 -15.94 -3.54
N ASN A 369 7.44 -15.19 -3.09
CA ASN A 369 6.24 -15.75 -2.45
C ASN A 369 5.08 -14.78 -2.58
N ALA A 370 4.25 -14.97 -3.62
CA ALA A 370 3.06 -14.18 -3.82
C ALA A 370 1.95 -14.52 -2.81
N ASP A 371 1.95 -15.75 -2.27
CA ASP A 371 0.93 -16.22 -1.33
C ASP A 371 0.90 -15.38 -0.05
N ASN A 372 2.06 -14.87 0.40
CA ASN A 372 2.13 -13.94 1.53
C ASN A 372 1.40 -12.62 1.29
N LEU A 373 1.28 -12.17 0.05
CA LEU A 373 0.51 -10.97 -0.31
C LEU A 373 -0.98 -11.28 -0.34
N LEU A 374 -1.34 -12.39 -0.98
CA LEU A 374 -2.72 -12.82 -1.21
C LEU A 374 -3.39 -13.26 0.09
N ASN A 375 -2.65 -13.93 0.98
CA ASN A 375 -3.14 -14.50 2.24
C ASN A 375 -2.91 -13.59 3.46
N ASN A 376 -2.65 -12.29 3.25
CA ASN A 376 -2.63 -11.34 4.36
C ASN A 376 -4.03 -11.26 5.00
N PRO A 377 -4.17 -11.31 6.35
CA PRO A 377 -5.46 -11.26 7.03
C PRO A 377 -6.08 -9.84 7.04
N ASP A 378 -6.18 -9.21 5.90
CA ASP A 378 -6.79 -7.91 5.67
C ASP A 378 -7.75 -8.02 4.47
N PHE A 379 -8.92 -7.40 4.54
CA PHE A 379 -9.88 -7.37 3.44
C PHE A 379 -9.34 -6.66 2.18
N ARG A 380 -8.27 -5.88 2.31
CA ARG A 380 -7.55 -5.24 1.19
C ARG A 380 -6.46 -6.11 0.58
N SER A 381 -6.27 -7.35 1.07
CA SER A 381 -5.13 -8.19 0.64
C SER A 381 -5.06 -8.37 -0.87
N ALA A 382 -6.19 -8.67 -1.52
CA ALA A 382 -6.28 -8.85 -2.97
C ALA A 382 -5.94 -7.58 -3.75
N GLU A 383 -6.52 -6.44 -3.36
CA GLU A 383 -6.22 -5.12 -3.95
C GLU A 383 -4.74 -4.77 -3.80
N ARG A 384 -4.19 -4.89 -2.58
CA ARG A 384 -2.78 -4.60 -2.30
C ARG A 384 -1.82 -5.55 -3.02
N ALA A 385 -2.19 -6.83 -3.14
CA ALA A 385 -1.41 -7.80 -3.90
C ALA A 385 -1.36 -7.41 -5.38
N PHE A 386 -2.51 -7.09 -5.98
CA PHE A 386 -2.57 -6.61 -7.37
C PHE A 386 -1.71 -5.35 -7.56
N GLN A 387 -1.91 -4.33 -6.73
CA GLN A 387 -1.17 -3.06 -6.80
C GLN A 387 0.34 -3.28 -6.72
N LEU A 388 0.78 -4.08 -5.75
CA LEU A 388 2.20 -4.33 -5.53
C LEU A 388 2.82 -5.18 -6.64
N LEU A 389 2.14 -6.23 -7.10
CA LEU A 389 2.62 -7.07 -8.20
C LEU A 389 2.72 -6.28 -9.51
N MET A 390 1.76 -5.39 -9.80
CA MET A 390 1.82 -4.50 -10.96
C MET A 390 2.96 -3.47 -10.83
N GLN A 391 3.23 -2.95 -9.64
CA GLN A 391 4.38 -2.06 -9.40
C GLN A 391 5.71 -2.78 -9.59
N VAL A 392 5.82 -4.01 -9.06
CA VAL A 392 7.00 -4.88 -9.21
C VAL A 392 7.20 -5.23 -10.68
N ALA A 393 6.15 -5.66 -11.37
CA ALA A 393 6.20 -5.96 -12.79
C ALA A 393 6.65 -4.75 -13.63
N GLY A 394 6.20 -3.55 -13.27
CA GLY A 394 6.63 -2.32 -13.93
C GLY A 394 8.11 -1.96 -13.77
N ARG A 395 8.90 -2.74 -13.02
CA ARG A 395 10.37 -2.54 -12.87
C ARG A 395 11.18 -3.28 -13.92
N ALA A 396 10.67 -4.38 -14.48
CA ALA A 396 11.34 -5.14 -15.53
C ALA A 396 11.14 -4.49 -16.91
N GLY A 397 12.17 -4.47 -17.74
CA GLY A 397 12.06 -4.17 -19.17
C GLY A 397 11.69 -2.73 -19.52
N ARG A 398 12.46 -1.74 -19.05
CA ARG A 398 12.22 -0.31 -19.36
C ARG A 398 12.95 0.20 -20.61
N ARG A 399 13.80 -0.62 -21.21
CA ARG A 399 14.49 -0.36 -22.50
C ARG A 399 13.82 -1.14 -23.62
N GLU A 400 14.46 -1.26 -24.75
CA GLU A 400 13.94 -1.91 -25.97
C GLU A 400 13.53 -3.37 -25.78
N ASN A 401 14.13 -4.09 -24.80
CA ASN A 401 13.79 -5.47 -24.50
C ASN A 401 12.69 -5.56 -23.45
N PRO A 402 11.61 -6.33 -23.72
CA PRO A 402 10.63 -6.63 -22.68
C PRO A 402 11.29 -7.48 -21.60
N GLY A 403 11.26 -6.98 -20.34
CA GLY A 403 11.77 -7.76 -19.21
C GLY A 403 10.88 -8.95 -18.87
N THR A 404 11.38 -9.80 -18.00
CA THR A 404 10.65 -10.97 -17.49
C THR A 404 10.33 -10.81 -16.01
N VAL A 405 9.13 -11.23 -15.61
CA VAL A 405 8.73 -11.33 -14.21
C VAL A 405 8.37 -12.76 -13.90
N VAL A 406 9.02 -13.37 -12.92
CA VAL A 406 8.68 -14.73 -12.45
C VAL A 406 8.02 -14.63 -11.09
N ILE A 407 6.76 -15.07 -10.99
CA ILE A 407 5.99 -15.08 -9.73
C ILE A 407 5.90 -16.51 -9.21
N GLN A 408 6.51 -16.77 -8.05
CA GLN A 408 6.39 -18.06 -7.36
C GLN A 408 5.16 -18.06 -6.44
N THR A 409 4.32 -19.09 -6.54
CA THR A 409 3.08 -19.23 -5.77
C THR A 409 2.66 -20.68 -5.62
N ALA A 410 1.98 -21.02 -4.53
CA ALA A 410 1.32 -22.30 -4.33
C ALA A 410 -0.04 -22.39 -5.05
N GLU A 411 -0.61 -21.22 -5.45
CA GLU A 411 -1.94 -21.12 -6.07
C GLU A 411 -1.87 -20.37 -7.42
N PRO A 412 -1.29 -20.98 -8.46
CA PRO A 412 -1.12 -20.31 -9.77
C PRO A 412 -2.44 -19.88 -10.43
N GLY A 413 -3.56 -20.55 -10.09
CA GLY A 413 -4.91 -20.21 -10.55
C GLY A 413 -5.61 -19.08 -9.77
N HIS A 414 -4.95 -18.47 -8.78
CA HIS A 414 -5.59 -17.41 -7.98
C HIS A 414 -6.08 -16.26 -8.86
N PRO A 415 -7.36 -15.79 -8.73
CA PRO A 415 -7.94 -14.79 -9.62
C PRO A 415 -7.10 -13.50 -9.74
N VAL A 416 -6.56 -13.01 -8.63
CA VAL A 416 -5.69 -11.80 -8.63
C VAL A 416 -4.44 -12.00 -9.49
N LEU A 417 -3.82 -13.20 -9.48
CA LEU A 417 -2.65 -13.46 -10.32
C LEU A 417 -3.02 -13.47 -11.80
N GLN A 418 -4.17 -14.05 -12.15
CA GLN A 418 -4.66 -14.04 -13.53
C GLN A 418 -4.94 -12.61 -14.00
N GLN A 419 -5.50 -11.77 -13.14
CA GLN A 419 -5.74 -10.35 -13.41
C GLN A 419 -4.42 -9.56 -13.56
N VAL A 420 -3.40 -9.88 -12.75
CA VAL A 420 -2.04 -9.29 -12.88
C VAL A 420 -1.39 -9.69 -14.21
N ILE A 421 -1.47 -10.96 -14.62
CA ILE A 421 -0.93 -11.45 -15.89
C ILE A 421 -1.60 -10.72 -17.07
N ALA A 422 -2.92 -10.56 -17.00
CA ALA A 422 -3.70 -9.86 -18.02
C ALA A 422 -3.54 -8.32 -17.97
N GLY A 423 -2.99 -7.76 -16.88
CA GLY A 423 -2.99 -6.33 -16.63
C GLY A 423 -4.38 -5.72 -16.43
N ASP A 424 -5.37 -6.56 -16.07
CA ASP A 424 -6.79 -6.20 -16.00
C ASP A 424 -7.17 -5.68 -14.61
N TYR A 425 -6.93 -4.37 -14.41
CA TYR A 425 -7.34 -3.67 -13.20
C TYR A 425 -8.88 -3.65 -13.03
N GLU A 426 -9.64 -3.53 -14.12
CA GLU A 426 -11.10 -3.41 -14.03
C GLU A 426 -11.75 -4.72 -13.57
N ALA A 427 -11.26 -5.87 -14.02
CA ALA A 427 -11.74 -7.17 -13.53
C ALA A 427 -11.45 -7.33 -12.04
N MET A 428 -10.25 -6.97 -11.58
CA MET A 428 -9.89 -6.97 -10.16
C MET A 428 -10.81 -6.04 -9.36
N ALA A 429 -10.99 -4.80 -9.82
CA ALA A 429 -11.81 -3.81 -9.13
C ALA A 429 -13.26 -4.27 -9.01
N ARG A 430 -13.85 -4.78 -10.09
CA ARG A 430 -15.22 -5.31 -10.15
C ARG A 430 -15.43 -6.46 -9.17
N GLN A 431 -14.52 -7.43 -9.15
CA GLN A 431 -14.57 -8.56 -8.23
C GLN A 431 -14.48 -8.09 -6.78
N GLN A 432 -13.48 -7.27 -6.47
CA GLN A 432 -13.24 -6.82 -5.10
C GLN A 432 -14.34 -5.88 -4.59
N LEU A 433 -14.90 -5.03 -5.43
CA LEU A 433 -16.06 -4.21 -5.05
C LEU A 433 -17.29 -5.07 -4.73
N ALA A 434 -17.54 -6.14 -5.47
CA ALA A 434 -18.62 -7.08 -5.16
C ALA A 434 -18.43 -7.77 -3.80
N GLU A 435 -17.22 -8.27 -3.52
CA GLU A 435 -16.87 -8.87 -2.23
C GLU A 435 -17.03 -7.86 -1.08
N ARG A 436 -16.49 -6.64 -1.22
CA ARG A 436 -16.58 -5.59 -0.20
C ARG A 436 -18.02 -5.16 0.07
N LYS A 437 -18.87 -5.15 -0.95
CA LYS A 437 -20.30 -4.89 -0.78
C LYS A 437 -20.97 -5.99 0.03
N ALA A 438 -20.69 -7.26 -0.27
CA ALA A 438 -21.27 -8.41 0.42
C ALA A 438 -20.86 -8.47 1.91
N PHE A 439 -19.62 -8.10 2.24
CA PHE A 439 -19.08 -8.15 3.61
C PHE A 439 -19.06 -6.80 4.34
N PHE A 440 -19.69 -5.76 3.79
CA PHE A 440 -19.74 -4.41 4.38
C PHE A 440 -18.36 -3.85 4.71
N TYR A 441 -17.48 -3.75 3.70
CA TYR A 441 -16.18 -3.10 3.78
C TYR A 441 -16.14 -1.78 2.98
N PRO A 442 -15.19 -0.87 3.24
CA PRO A 442 -14.97 0.30 2.40
C PRO A 442 -14.80 -0.07 0.92
N PRO A 443 -15.42 0.67 0.01
CA PRO A 443 -16.10 1.96 0.17
C PRO A 443 -17.59 1.92 0.57
N TYR A 444 -18.18 0.76 0.80
CA TYR A 444 -19.60 0.60 1.15
C TYR A 444 -19.89 0.80 2.64
N ALA A 445 -18.86 0.76 3.46
CA ALA A 445 -18.92 1.09 4.89
C ALA A 445 -17.72 1.95 5.29
N ARG A 446 -17.82 2.61 6.44
CA ARG A 446 -16.69 3.19 7.17
C ARG A 446 -16.34 2.29 8.34
N LEU A 447 -15.07 2.16 8.62
CA LEU A 447 -14.57 1.35 9.73
C LEU A 447 -14.08 2.26 10.85
N LEU A 448 -14.55 2.03 12.06
CA LEU A 448 -14.01 2.65 13.27
C LEU A 448 -13.34 1.57 14.09
N ASN A 449 -12.01 1.61 14.16
CA ASN A 449 -11.24 0.69 14.99
C ASN A 449 -10.97 1.34 16.36
N LEU A 450 -11.35 0.65 17.41
CA LEU A 450 -11.11 1.03 18.81
C LEU A 450 -10.02 0.10 19.34
N LEU A 451 -8.81 0.62 19.53
CA LEU A 451 -7.68 -0.11 20.11
C LEU A 451 -7.58 0.23 21.59
N LEU A 452 -7.76 -0.79 22.43
CA LEU A 452 -7.58 -0.71 23.87
C LEU A 452 -6.21 -1.26 24.24
N ARG A 453 -5.55 -0.65 25.22
CA ARG A 453 -4.26 -1.12 25.73
C ARG A 453 -4.16 -0.95 27.24
N HIS A 454 -3.57 -1.96 27.90
CA HIS A 454 -3.31 -1.97 29.34
C HIS A 454 -2.21 -2.98 29.69
N ARG A 455 -1.48 -2.76 30.79
CA ARG A 455 -0.43 -3.66 31.27
C ARG A 455 -0.96 -4.97 31.82
N ASP A 456 -2.13 -4.93 32.47
CA ASP A 456 -2.81 -6.13 32.99
C ASP A 456 -3.84 -6.65 31.98
N PRO A 457 -3.71 -7.94 31.53
CA PRO A 457 -4.60 -8.53 30.52
C PRO A 457 -6.02 -8.78 31.07
N VAL A 458 -6.19 -8.93 32.40
CA VAL A 458 -7.51 -9.15 33.00
C VAL A 458 -8.33 -7.87 32.95
N THR A 459 -7.73 -6.75 33.37
CA THR A 459 -8.33 -5.40 33.27
C THR A 459 -8.66 -5.06 31.84
N LEU A 460 -7.73 -5.30 30.90
CA LEU A 460 -7.96 -5.06 29.48
C LEU A 460 -9.18 -5.83 28.96
N ARG A 461 -9.30 -7.11 29.30
CA ARG A 461 -10.42 -7.97 28.86
C ARG A 461 -11.76 -7.49 29.44
N ARG A 462 -11.79 -7.11 30.72
CA ARG A 462 -13.00 -6.55 31.34
C ARG A 462 -13.45 -5.26 30.66
N ALA A 463 -12.51 -4.34 30.43
CA ALA A 463 -12.81 -3.07 29.77
C ALA A 463 -13.26 -3.28 28.32
N ALA A 464 -12.60 -4.17 27.57
CA ALA A 464 -12.96 -4.47 26.19
C ALA A 464 -14.38 -5.08 26.10
N ASN A 465 -14.74 -5.99 27.01
CA ASN A 465 -16.08 -6.58 27.06
C ASN A 465 -17.15 -5.55 27.45
N ALA A 466 -16.88 -4.70 28.44
CA ALA A 466 -17.81 -3.63 28.86
C ALA A 466 -18.05 -2.65 27.69
N LEU A 467 -17.00 -2.23 27.01
CA LEU A 467 -17.11 -1.36 25.84
C LEU A 467 -17.87 -2.05 24.69
N ALA A 468 -17.59 -3.32 24.42
CA ALA A 468 -18.28 -4.09 23.39
C ALA A 468 -19.79 -4.21 23.69
N ALA A 469 -20.17 -4.47 24.93
CA ALA A 469 -21.57 -4.53 25.34
C ALA A 469 -22.29 -3.20 25.11
N ALA A 470 -21.72 -2.09 25.61
CA ALA A 470 -22.27 -0.75 25.43
C ALA A 470 -22.40 -0.32 23.96
N LEU A 471 -21.41 -0.69 23.12
CA LEU A 471 -21.48 -0.42 21.69
C LEU A 471 -22.55 -1.29 21.00
N ARG A 472 -22.67 -2.56 21.36
CA ARG A 472 -23.67 -3.48 20.78
C ARG A 472 -25.12 -3.10 21.12
N GLU A 473 -25.38 -2.51 22.26
CA GLU A 473 -26.70 -1.95 22.60
C GLU A 473 -27.14 -0.93 21.53
N ARG A 474 -26.21 -0.12 21.01
CA ARG A 474 -26.52 0.93 20.02
C ARG A 474 -26.38 0.49 18.58
N PHE A 475 -25.37 -0.34 18.28
CA PHE A 475 -24.95 -0.65 16.91
C PHE A 475 -25.19 -2.12 16.53
N GLY A 476 -25.58 -2.98 17.47
CA GLY A 476 -25.90 -4.38 17.21
C GLY A 476 -24.74 -5.16 16.57
N ARG A 477 -25.04 -5.92 15.53
CA ARG A 477 -24.10 -6.78 14.81
C ARG A 477 -22.97 -6.04 14.06
N ARG A 478 -23.05 -4.71 13.97
CA ARG A 478 -21.99 -3.87 13.36
C ARG A 478 -20.72 -3.81 14.20
N VAL A 479 -20.77 -4.26 15.46
CA VAL A 479 -19.64 -4.29 16.40
C VAL A 479 -19.00 -5.67 16.37
N LEU A 480 -17.80 -5.77 15.85
CA LEU A 480 -16.99 -6.98 15.80
C LEU A 480 -15.94 -6.97 16.92
N GLY A 481 -15.56 -8.13 17.39
CA GLY A 481 -14.62 -8.28 18.53
C GLY A 481 -15.35 -8.25 19.89
N PRO A 482 -14.65 -8.08 21.06
CA PRO A 482 -13.22 -7.78 21.14
C PRO A 482 -12.32 -8.93 20.71
N THR A 483 -11.20 -8.61 20.05
CA THR A 483 -10.17 -9.57 19.63
C THR A 483 -8.79 -9.05 19.97
N ALA A 484 -7.80 -9.95 20.11
CA ALA A 484 -6.41 -9.53 20.15
C ALA A 484 -5.92 -9.26 18.72
N PRO A 485 -5.13 -8.20 18.46
CA PRO A 485 -4.48 -8.01 17.16
C PRO A 485 -3.38 -9.07 16.95
N PRO A 486 -2.82 -9.21 15.70
CA PRO A 486 -1.74 -10.15 15.41
C PRO A 486 -0.51 -10.02 16.33
N VAL A 487 -0.19 -8.80 16.75
CA VAL A 487 0.75 -8.49 17.83
C VAL A 487 -0.07 -8.05 19.03
N ASP A 488 -0.25 -8.96 19.97
CA ASP A 488 -1.12 -8.79 21.12
C ASP A 488 -0.48 -8.04 22.31
N ARG A 489 0.86 -7.80 22.23
CA ARG A 489 1.61 -7.08 23.26
C ARG A 489 2.69 -6.19 22.66
N VAL A 490 2.66 -4.90 23.00
CA VAL A 490 3.64 -3.89 22.54
C VAL A 490 4.11 -3.05 23.72
N ARG A 491 5.44 -2.91 23.88
CA ARG A 491 6.07 -2.12 24.97
C ARG A 491 5.52 -2.46 26.37
N GLY A 492 5.25 -3.76 26.61
CA GLY A 492 4.74 -4.23 27.89
C GLY A 492 3.23 -4.09 28.10
N GLU A 493 2.48 -3.50 27.16
CA GLU A 493 1.03 -3.38 27.20
C GLU A 493 0.37 -4.43 26.32
N TYR A 494 -0.68 -5.07 26.82
CA TYR A 494 -1.56 -5.94 26.05
C TYR A 494 -2.56 -5.11 25.26
N LEU A 495 -2.96 -5.64 24.09
CA LEU A 495 -3.81 -4.98 23.13
C LEU A 495 -5.11 -5.75 22.91
N ALA A 496 -6.22 -5.02 22.76
CA ALA A 496 -7.49 -5.55 22.30
C ALA A 496 -8.12 -4.59 21.30
N THR A 497 -8.83 -5.11 20.31
CA THR A 497 -9.47 -4.32 19.26
C THR A 497 -10.96 -4.60 19.18
N LEU A 498 -11.73 -3.54 18.92
CA LEU A 498 -13.12 -3.58 18.52
C LEU A 498 -13.26 -2.87 17.19
N LEU A 499 -13.98 -3.46 16.25
CA LEU A 499 -14.24 -2.87 14.94
C LEU A 499 -15.72 -2.57 14.79
N LEU A 500 -16.08 -1.30 14.59
CA LEU A 500 -17.43 -0.87 14.26
C LEU A 500 -17.53 -0.58 12.75
N LYS A 501 -18.47 -1.22 12.07
CA LYS A 501 -18.83 -0.94 10.67
C LYS A 501 -20.00 0.02 10.61
N VAL A 502 -19.86 1.12 9.87
CA VAL A 502 -20.92 2.13 9.66
C VAL A 502 -21.18 2.21 8.16
N GLU A 503 -22.38 1.91 7.71
CA GLU A 503 -22.75 1.92 6.30
C GLU A 503 -22.52 3.30 5.66
N ALA A 504 -22.06 3.35 4.41
CA ALA A 504 -21.74 4.60 3.71
C ALA A 504 -22.92 5.56 3.60
N GLY A 505 -24.17 5.04 3.57
CA GLY A 505 -25.40 5.83 3.57
C GLY A 505 -25.80 6.38 4.95
N ALA A 506 -25.17 5.92 6.03
CA ALA A 506 -25.46 6.38 7.39
C ALA A 506 -24.67 7.66 7.74
N SER A 507 -25.21 8.45 8.66
CA SER A 507 -24.52 9.66 9.14
C SER A 507 -23.31 9.29 10.00
N LEU A 508 -22.10 9.42 9.45
CA LEU A 508 -20.86 9.21 10.19
C LEU A 508 -20.73 10.19 11.37
N ALA A 509 -21.26 11.42 11.24
CA ALA A 509 -21.26 12.41 12.32
C ALA A 509 -22.05 11.90 13.53
N ARG A 510 -23.29 11.41 13.31
CA ARG A 510 -24.11 10.82 14.38
C ARG A 510 -23.49 9.56 14.97
N ALA A 511 -22.88 8.71 14.14
CA ALA A 511 -22.18 7.52 14.64
C ALA A 511 -20.99 7.90 15.53
N ARG A 512 -20.17 8.88 15.14
CA ARG A 512 -19.04 9.38 15.97
C ARG A 512 -19.51 10.00 17.28
N GLU A 513 -20.59 10.79 17.25
CA GLU A 513 -21.17 11.38 18.45
C GLU A 513 -21.67 10.30 19.43
N ALA A 514 -22.40 9.29 18.91
CA ALA A 514 -22.84 8.16 19.71
C ALA A 514 -21.68 7.36 20.31
N VAL A 515 -20.63 7.08 19.51
CA VAL A 515 -19.41 6.40 19.99
C VAL A 515 -18.72 7.25 21.06
N ARG A 516 -18.58 8.57 20.86
CA ARG A 516 -18.00 9.48 21.86
C ARG A 516 -18.78 9.43 23.17
N GLY A 517 -20.11 9.54 23.13
CA GLY A 517 -20.96 9.48 24.33
C GLY A 517 -20.85 8.14 25.06
N ILE A 518 -20.66 7.03 24.33
CA ILE A 518 -20.42 5.71 24.94
C ILE A 518 -19.03 5.67 25.58
N LEU A 519 -17.99 6.13 24.88
CA LEU A 519 -16.63 6.19 25.40
C LEU A 519 -16.54 7.04 26.68
N ASP A 520 -17.15 8.23 26.68
CA ASP A 520 -17.16 9.15 27.84
C ASP A 520 -17.80 8.54 29.10
N ARG A 521 -18.75 7.63 28.92
CA ARG A 521 -19.39 6.87 30.02
C ARG A 521 -18.53 5.70 30.47
N VAL A 522 -18.08 4.87 29.51
CA VAL A 522 -17.36 3.61 29.76
C VAL A 522 -15.98 3.87 30.35
N VAL A 523 -15.26 4.91 29.89
CA VAL A 523 -13.93 5.27 30.43
C VAL A 523 -13.99 5.66 31.91
N LYS A 524 -15.13 6.19 32.37
CA LYS A 524 -15.34 6.54 33.80
C LYS A 524 -15.70 5.35 34.68
N SER A 525 -16.00 4.20 34.10
CA SER A 525 -16.34 3.00 34.85
C SER A 525 -15.12 2.37 35.53
N PRO A 526 -15.28 1.68 36.65
CA PRO A 526 -14.19 1.01 37.36
C PRO A 526 -13.46 -0.02 36.48
N GLU A 527 -14.16 -0.65 35.57
CA GLU A 527 -13.63 -1.67 34.65
C GLU A 527 -12.61 -1.09 33.68
N CYS A 528 -12.70 0.21 33.36
CA CYS A 528 -11.82 0.89 32.39
C CYS A 528 -10.72 1.71 33.06
N LYS A 529 -10.53 1.62 34.35
CA LYS A 529 -9.51 2.38 35.09
C LYS A 529 -8.09 2.07 34.53
N GLY A 530 -7.41 3.11 34.05
CA GLY A 530 -6.05 3.00 33.50
C GLY A 530 -5.97 2.44 32.08
N VAL A 531 -7.09 2.09 31.46
CA VAL A 531 -7.11 1.61 30.07
C VAL A 531 -7.05 2.79 29.10
N THR A 532 -6.10 2.75 28.18
CA THR A 532 -6.02 3.71 27.08
C THR A 532 -6.85 3.21 25.91
N ILE A 533 -7.74 4.04 25.38
CA ILE A 533 -8.57 3.73 24.20
C ILE A 533 -8.20 4.69 23.07
N LEU A 534 -7.81 4.13 21.94
CA LEU A 534 -7.46 4.87 20.73
C LEU A 534 -8.48 4.57 19.64
N CYS A 535 -8.98 5.63 18.99
CA CYS A 535 -9.92 5.49 17.87
C CYS A 535 -9.20 5.79 16.55
N ASP A 536 -9.39 4.93 15.57
CA ASP A 536 -8.91 5.12 14.20
C ASP A 536 -10.04 4.88 13.20
N VAL A 537 -10.24 5.86 12.32
CA VAL A 537 -11.27 5.81 11.27
C VAL A 537 -10.60 5.33 9.98
N ASP A 538 -11.21 4.34 9.35
CA ASP A 538 -10.69 3.66 8.14
C ASP A 538 -9.20 3.26 8.32
N PRO A 539 -8.91 2.34 9.27
CA PRO A 539 -7.55 1.83 9.52
C PRO A 539 -6.99 1.17 8.25
N GLN A 540 -5.67 1.25 8.09
CA GLN A 540 -4.94 0.63 6.97
C GLN A 540 -3.88 -0.35 7.43
#